data_4719b11b34a82c18b225413d82be8131
#
_entry.id   4719b11b34a82c18b225413d82be8131
#
_cell.length_a   1.000
_cell.length_b   1.000
_cell.length_c   1.000
_cell.angle_alpha   90.00
_cell.angle_beta   90.00
_cell.angle_gamma   90.00
#
_symmetry.space_group_name_H-M   'P 1'
#
loop_
_entity.id
_entity.type
_entity.pdbx_description
1 polymer ?
#
loop_
_entity_poly.entity_id
_entity_poly.type
_entity_poly.pdbx_seq_one_letter_code
_entity_poly.pdbx_strand_id
1 'polypeptide(L)'
;AHTDEPPLVVDPFAGGGSIPLEAVRVGCDAFASDLNPVACLILKVMLENIPRYGRKKITIKKPNGEQIETEGLGEALLIIGKDIQDEAERELTRFYPDDEDGARPMAYLWARAVKCEAPKCGAEIPLIRSFWLSKKANKKIALRYKVIRNDGAIPEVEFEIFEPKNDKDVPEGTVTRAKATCLACGKVLPAERVQTQ
;
A
#
# COMPACT_ATOMS: atom_id res chain seq x y z
N ALA A 1 29.79 7.10 -41.81
CA ALA A 1 30.83 6.29 -41.23
C ALA A 1 30.18 5.14 -40.50
N HIS A 2 30.20 3.94 -41.10
CA HIS A 2 29.79 2.72 -40.37
C HIS A 2 31.01 2.36 -39.51
N THR A 3 30.89 2.62 -38.22
CA THR A 3 31.78 1.99 -37.24
C THR A 3 31.21 0.59 -37.01
N ASP A 4 32.07 -0.44 -36.96
CA ASP A 4 31.68 -1.85 -36.68
C ASP A 4 31.13 -2.02 -35.26
N GLU A 5 31.13 -0.95 -34.46
CA GLU A 5 30.56 -0.94 -33.09
C GLU A 5 29.15 -0.38 -33.09
N PRO A 6 28.21 -1.03 -32.35
CA PRO A 6 26.84 -0.53 -32.21
C PRO A 6 26.84 0.85 -31.52
N PRO A 7 25.94 1.76 -31.94
CA PRO A 7 25.83 3.06 -31.28
C PRO A 7 25.35 2.91 -29.83
N LEU A 8 25.92 3.71 -28.92
CA LEU A 8 25.54 3.75 -27.52
C LEU A 8 24.40 4.74 -27.31
N VAL A 9 23.27 4.28 -26.75
CA VAL A 9 22.17 5.11 -26.29
C VAL A 9 22.26 5.27 -24.77
N VAL A 10 22.27 6.51 -24.29
CA VAL A 10 22.39 6.86 -22.87
C VAL A 10 21.07 7.46 -22.39
N ASP A 11 20.46 6.85 -21.37
CA ASP A 11 19.25 7.36 -20.71
C ASP A 11 19.50 7.51 -19.20
N PRO A 12 19.80 8.72 -18.70
CA PRO A 12 20.12 8.95 -17.30
C PRO A 12 18.88 9.05 -16.39
N PHE A 13 17.67 9.05 -16.93
CA PHE A 13 16.39 9.12 -16.22
C PHE A 13 15.43 8.07 -16.76
N ALA A 14 15.89 6.82 -16.80
CA ALA A 14 15.28 5.76 -17.58
C ALA A 14 13.90 5.27 -17.06
N GLY A 15 13.53 5.56 -15.80
CA GLY A 15 12.23 5.20 -15.25
C GLY A 15 11.88 3.74 -15.46
N GLY A 16 10.82 3.48 -16.24
CA GLY A 16 10.39 2.14 -16.61
C GLY A 16 11.22 1.46 -17.71
N GLY A 17 12.25 2.12 -18.27
CA GLY A 17 13.22 1.50 -19.18
C GLY A 17 12.78 1.36 -20.63
N SER A 18 11.79 2.10 -21.10
CA SER A 18 11.30 1.99 -22.49
C SER A 18 12.36 2.37 -23.52
N ILE A 19 13.10 3.45 -23.30
CA ILE A 19 14.15 3.90 -24.22
C ILE A 19 15.29 2.89 -24.30
N PRO A 20 15.94 2.47 -23.20
CA PRO A 20 17.02 1.50 -23.27
C PRO A 20 16.57 0.13 -23.82
N LEU A 21 15.31 -0.29 -23.52
CA LEU A 21 14.78 -1.53 -24.07
C LEU A 21 14.66 -1.47 -25.60
N GLU A 22 14.11 -0.37 -26.14
CA GLU A 22 13.97 -0.18 -27.58
C GLU A 22 15.36 -0.01 -28.26
N ALA A 23 16.31 0.65 -27.61
CA ALA A 23 17.67 0.78 -28.09
C ALA A 23 18.32 -0.60 -28.32
N VAL A 24 18.24 -1.49 -27.30
CA VAL A 24 18.75 -2.87 -27.42
C VAL A 24 17.99 -3.65 -28.49
N ARG A 25 16.66 -3.46 -28.60
CA ARG A 25 15.85 -4.15 -29.62
C ARG A 25 16.24 -3.82 -31.05
N VAL A 26 16.68 -2.59 -31.30
CA VAL A 26 17.17 -2.17 -32.66
C VAL A 26 18.67 -2.37 -32.87
N GLY A 27 19.35 -3.04 -31.92
CA GLY A 27 20.76 -3.41 -32.06
C GLY A 27 21.75 -2.35 -31.58
N CYS A 28 21.32 -1.38 -30.76
CA CYS A 28 22.20 -0.45 -30.09
C CYS A 28 22.67 -0.97 -28.73
N ASP A 29 23.82 -0.51 -28.25
CA ASP A 29 24.16 -0.62 -26.84
C ASP A 29 23.36 0.40 -26.02
N ALA A 30 23.01 0.04 -24.77
CA ALA A 30 22.25 0.93 -23.90
C ALA A 30 22.93 1.09 -22.54
N PHE A 31 23.01 2.34 -22.08
CA PHE A 31 23.32 2.69 -20.71
C PHE A 31 22.08 3.35 -20.09
N ALA A 32 21.60 2.81 -18.97
CA ALA A 32 20.43 3.30 -18.29
C ALA A 32 20.72 3.53 -16.81
N SER A 33 20.28 4.66 -16.27
CA SER A 33 20.34 4.97 -14.85
C SER A 33 19.08 5.67 -14.37
N ASP A 34 18.82 5.64 -13.07
CA ASP A 34 17.72 6.37 -12.43
C ASP A 34 18.06 6.64 -10.97
N LEU A 35 17.50 7.72 -10.42
CA LEU A 35 17.64 8.03 -9.00
C LEU A 35 16.76 7.12 -8.12
N ASN A 36 15.65 6.61 -8.68
CA ASN A 36 14.73 5.74 -7.98
C ASN A 36 15.26 4.29 -7.98
N PRO A 37 15.53 3.69 -6.80
CA PRO A 37 16.04 2.32 -6.72
C PRO A 37 15.07 1.27 -7.28
N VAL A 38 13.76 1.53 -7.28
CA VAL A 38 12.77 0.64 -7.91
C VAL A 38 12.92 0.64 -9.43
N ALA A 39 13.14 1.82 -10.03
CA ALA A 39 13.42 1.94 -11.46
C ALA A 39 14.72 1.18 -11.82
N CYS A 40 15.79 1.34 -11.03
CA CYS A 40 17.04 0.60 -11.22
C CYS A 40 16.84 -0.93 -11.16
N LEU A 41 16.00 -1.41 -10.25
CA LEU A 41 15.65 -2.84 -10.17
C LEU A 41 14.90 -3.30 -11.42
N ILE A 42 13.94 -2.53 -11.90
CA ILE A 42 13.18 -2.83 -13.14
C ILE A 42 14.15 -2.90 -14.33
N LEU A 43 15.03 -1.92 -14.48
CA LEU A 43 16.04 -1.88 -15.53
C LEU A 43 16.93 -3.12 -15.50
N LYS A 44 17.44 -3.48 -14.32
CA LYS A 44 18.28 -4.66 -14.14
C LYS A 44 17.54 -5.95 -14.51
N VAL A 45 16.28 -6.09 -14.11
CA VAL A 45 15.48 -7.26 -14.47
C VAL A 45 15.27 -7.33 -15.98
N MET A 46 14.88 -6.23 -16.62
CA MET A 46 14.56 -6.19 -18.05
C MET A 46 15.80 -6.36 -18.93
N LEU A 47 16.88 -5.63 -18.65
CA LEU A 47 18.03 -5.54 -19.54
C LEU A 47 19.09 -6.62 -19.27
N GLU A 48 19.15 -7.16 -18.06
CA GLU A 48 20.14 -8.17 -17.67
C GLU A 48 19.51 -9.53 -17.35
N ASN A 49 18.55 -9.57 -16.42
CA ASN A 49 18.08 -10.85 -15.88
C ASN A 49 17.18 -11.61 -16.86
N ILE A 50 16.28 -10.93 -17.57
CA ILE A 50 15.41 -11.56 -18.56
C ILE A 50 16.22 -12.15 -19.72
N PRO A 51 17.15 -11.41 -20.37
CA PRO A 51 18.00 -11.99 -21.41
C PRO A 51 18.83 -13.17 -20.93
N ARG A 52 19.34 -13.11 -19.69
CA ARG A 52 20.24 -14.10 -19.13
C ARG A 52 19.56 -15.36 -18.62
N TYR A 53 18.38 -15.21 -18.01
CA TYR A 53 17.70 -16.29 -17.28
C TYR A 53 16.28 -16.56 -17.77
N GLY A 54 15.71 -15.74 -18.65
CA GLY A 54 14.31 -15.79 -19.04
C GLY A 54 13.86 -17.15 -19.57
N ARG A 55 14.74 -17.83 -20.30
CA ARG A 55 14.47 -19.17 -20.86
C ARG A 55 15.37 -20.28 -20.27
N LYS A 56 16.10 -19.96 -19.20
CA LYS A 56 17.01 -20.92 -18.57
C LYS A 56 16.24 -21.77 -17.58
N LYS A 57 16.36 -23.07 -17.65
CA LYS A 57 15.82 -23.98 -16.63
C LYS A 57 16.42 -23.66 -15.27
N ILE A 58 15.56 -23.49 -14.28
CA ILE A 58 15.91 -23.15 -12.90
C ILE A 58 15.35 -24.24 -11.99
N THR A 59 16.17 -24.81 -11.14
CA THR A 59 15.74 -25.75 -10.12
C THR A 59 15.51 -25.01 -8.81
N ILE A 60 14.27 -24.96 -8.36
CA ILE A 60 13.88 -24.42 -7.05
C ILE A 60 13.98 -25.54 -6.03
N LYS A 61 14.69 -25.30 -4.93
CA LYS A 61 14.74 -26.20 -3.78
C LYS A 61 13.86 -25.64 -2.66
N LYS A 62 12.78 -26.33 -2.35
CA LYS A 62 11.88 -25.95 -1.25
C LYS A 62 12.45 -26.36 0.12
N PRO A 63 12.04 -25.69 1.21
CA PRO A 63 12.49 -26.05 2.57
C PRO A 63 12.15 -27.49 2.98
N ASN A 64 11.09 -28.07 2.40
CA ASN A 64 10.69 -29.46 2.62
C ASN A 64 11.55 -30.50 1.88
N GLY A 65 12.56 -30.05 1.10
CA GLY A 65 13.42 -30.89 0.31
C GLY A 65 12.92 -31.18 -1.13
N GLU A 66 11.73 -30.75 -1.47
CA GLU A 66 11.19 -30.88 -2.82
C GLU A 66 11.99 -30.03 -3.80
N GLN A 67 12.21 -30.57 -5.00
CA GLN A 67 12.89 -29.87 -6.10
C GLN A 67 11.91 -29.72 -7.26
N ILE A 68 11.74 -28.49 -7.76
CA ILE A 68 10.88 -28.19 -8.88
C ILE A 68 11.74 -27.60 -9.99
N GLU A 69 11.73 -28.23 -11.16
CA GLU A 69 12.32 -27.65 -12.37
C GLU A 69 11.33 -26.72 -13.05
N THR A 70 11.81 -25.55 -13.47
CA THR A 70 11.01 -24.53 -14.16
C THR A 70 11.56 -24.28 -15.56
N GLU A 71 10.67 -23.89 -16.47
CA GLU A 71 11.05 -23.60 -17.87
C GLU A 71 11.67 -22.20 -18.04
N GLY A 72 11.84 -21.43 -16.98
CA GLY A 72 12.48 -20.13 -17.00
C GLY A 72 12.21 -19.27 -15.79
N LEU A 73 12.76 -18.05 -15.81
CA LEU A 73 12.68 -17.09 -14.70
C LEU A 73 11.23 -16.74 -14.32
N GLY A 74 10.33 -16.59 -15.30
CA GLY A 74 8.94 -16.23 -15.06
C GLY A 74 8.20 -17.26 -14.20
N GLU A 75 8.30 -18.54 -14.57
CA GLU A 75 7.69 -19.63 -13.80
C GLU A 75 8.32 -19.76 -12.41
N ALA A 76 9.65 -19.66 -12.33
CA ALA A 76 10.34 -19.68 -11.04
C ALA A 76 9.85 -18.56 -10.09
N LEU A 77 9.66 -17.34 -10.60
CA LEU A 77 9.14 -16.21 -9.81
C LEU A 77 7.70 -16.41 -9.37
N LEU A 78 6.84 -17.01 -10.21
CA LEU A 78 5.46 -17.31 -9.82
C LEU A 78 5.40 -18.31 -8.67
N ILE A 79 6.21 -19.38 -8.73
CA ILE A 79 6.26 -20.40 -7.67
C ILE A 79 6.78 -19.81 -6.37
N ILE A 80 7.93 -19.12 -6.42
CA ILE A 80 8.53 -18.50 -5.22
C ILE A 80 7.62 -17.42 -4.66
N GLY A 81 7.01 -16.59 -5.53
CA GLY A 81 6.07 -15.55 -5.13
C GLY A 81 4.84 -16.12 -4.41
N LYS A 82 4.35 -17.27 -4.88
CA LYS A 82 3.24 -17.96 -4.20
C LYS A 82 3.65 -18.51 -2.84
N ASP A 83 4.82 -19.14 -2.74
CA ASP A 83 5.33 -19.63 -1.46
C ASP A 83 5.51 -18.49 -0.44
N ILE A 84 6.04 -17.33 -0.88
CA ILE A 84 6.19 -16.13 -0.03
C ILE A 84 4.81 -15.59 0.40
N GLN A 85 3.86 -15.54 -0.51
CA GLN A 85 2.49 -15.09 -0.22
C GLN A 85 1.83 -15.98 0.84
N ASP A 86 1.93 -17.29 0.67
CA ASP A 86 1.31 -18.28 1.58
C ASP A 86 1.95 -18.24 2.99
N GLU A 87 3.27 -18.03 3.05
CA GLU A 87 3.99 -17.84 4.31
C GLU A 87 3.57 -16.55 4.99
N ALA A 88 3.56 -15.42 4.25
CA ALA A 88 3.15 -14.14 4.78
C ALA A 88 1.68 -14.17 5.26
N GLU A 89 0.78 -14.81 4.51
CA GLU A 89 -0.60 -15.00 4.93
C GLU A 89 -0.68 -15.77 6.25
N ARG A 90 0.02 -16.88 6.38
CA ARG A 90 0.04 -17.69 7.59
C ARG A 90 0.55 -16.91 8.82
N GLU A 91 1.59 -16.10 8.66
CA GLU A 91 2.15 -15.34 9.77
C GLU A 91 1.31 -14.11 10.14
N LEU A 92 0.71 -13.46 9.14
CA LEU A 92 0.07 -12.16 9.32
C LEU A 92 -1.44 -12.23 9.57
N THR A 93 -2.11 -13.34 9.22
CA THR A 93 -3.59 -13.49 9.38
C THR A 93 -4.08 -13.12 10.78
N ARG A 94 -3.30 -13.42 11.82
CA ARG A 94 -3.64 -13.05 13.21
C ARG A 94 -3.79 -11.54 13.45
N PHE A 95 -3.20 -10.70 12.60
CA PHE A 95 -3.29 -9.24 12.67
C PHE A 95 -4.36 -8.66 11.76
N TYR A 96 -4.94 -9.48 10.90
CA TYR A 96 -5.93 -9.12 9.89
C TYR A 96 -7.13 -10.07 9.98
N PRO A 97 -7.93 -9.94 11.04
CA PRO A 97 -9.08 -10.83 11.25
C PRO A 97 -10.10 -10.67 10.12
N ASP A 98 -10.78 -11.77 9.81
CA ASP A 98 -11.93 -11.73 8.92
C ASP A 98 -13.09 -10.94 9.55
N ASP A 99 -14.03 -10.46 8.73
CA ASP A 99 -15.25 -9.80 9.19
C ASP A 99 -16.15 -10.78 9.95
N GLU A 100 -17.15 -10.28 10.70
CA GLU A 100 -18.06 -11.11 11.52
C GLU A 100 -18.82 -12.16 10.70
N ASP A 101 -19.02 -11.92 9.41
CA ASP A 101 -19.65 -12.86 8.46
C ASP A 101 -18.65 -13.85 7.83
N GLY A 102 -17.37 -13.81 8.23
CA GLY A 102 -16.29 -14.62 7.70
C GLY A 102 -15.76 -14.15 6.34
N ALA A 103 -16.17 -12.98 5.87
CA ALA A 103 -15.64 -12.38 4.65
C ALA A 103 -14.23 -11.79 4.90
N ARG A 104 -13.34 -11.95 3.94
CA ARG A 104 -12.03 -11.28 3.99
C ARG A 104 -12.18 -9.81 3.65
N PRO A 105 -11.69 -8.88 4.51
CA PRO A 105 -11.67 -7.47 4.20
C PRO A 105 -10.89 -7.20 2.91
N MET A 106 -11.48 -6.43 1.98
CA MET A 106 -10.82 -6.05 0.73
C MET A 106 -9.71 -5.02 0.94
N ALA A 107 -9.81 -4.21 1.98
CA ALA A 107 -8.85 -3.17 2.30
C ALA A 107 -8.94 -2.78 3.78
N TYR A 108 -7.82 -2.40 4.35
CA TYR A 108 -7.70 -1.82 5.69
C TYR A 108 -7.35 -0.34 5.55
N LEU A 109 -8.11 0.52 6.22
CA LEU A 109 -7.85 1.94 6.26
C LEU A 109 -7.14 2.29 7.57
N TRP A 110 -5.93 2.77 7.47
CA TRP A 110 -5.13 3.19 8.62
C TRP A 110 -5.23 4.70 8.81
N ALA A 111 -5.50 5.12 10.02
CA ALA A 111 -5.46 6.51 10.41
C ALA A 111 -4.49 6.68 11.58
N ARG A 112 -3.62 7.68 11.50
CA ARG A 112 -2.85 8.10 12.67
C ARG A 112 -3.84 8.68 13.70
N ALA A 113 -3.64 8.37 14.98
CA ALA A 113 -4.45 8.90 16.05
C ALA A 113 -3.61 9.77 16.99
N VAL A 114 -4.27 10.75 17.62
CA VAL A 114 -3.72 11.59 18.69
C VAL A 114 -4.65 11.54 19.90
N LYS A 115 -4.12 11.74 21.10
CA LYS A 115 -4.93 11.72 22.33
C LYS A 115 -5.59 13.06 22.59
N CYS A 116 -6.85 13.04 22.98
CA CYS A 116 -7.57 14.23 23.43
C CYS A 116 -6.99 14.75 24.74
N GLU A 117 -6.63 16.03 24.77
CA GLU A 117 -6.07 16.71 25.93
C GLU A 117 -7.13 17.40 26.82
N ALA A 118 -8.41 17.13 26.58
CA ALA A 118 -9.47 17.65 27.44
C ALA A 118 -9.45 16.95 28.81
N PRO A 119 -9.61 17.69 29.92
CA PRO A 119 -9.73 17.10 31.26
C PRO A 119 -10.81 15.99 31.25
N LYS A 120 -10.49 14.82 31.79
CA LYS A 120 -11.39 13.66 31.90
C LYS A 120 -11.85 13.05 30.56
N CYS A 121 -11.19 13.36 29.42
CA CYS A 121 -11.52 12.73 28.14
C CYS A 121 -10.47 11.69 27.75
N GLY A 122 -9.29 12.10 27.27
CA GLY A 122 -8.21 11.19 26.88
C GLY A 122 -8.51 10.29 25.68
N ALA A 123 -9.69 10.41 25.04
CA ALA A 123 -10.10 9.58 23.91
C ALA A 123 -9.13 9.72 22.73
N GLU A 124 -8.94 8.66 21.99
CA GLU A 124 -8.19 8.69 20.74
C GLU A 124 -8.97 9.41 19.65
N ILE A 125 -8.30 10.32 18.96
CA ILE A 125 -8.84 11.09 17.84
C ILE A 125 -8.17 10.59 16.58
N PRO A 126 -8.83 9.78 15.75
CA PRO A 126 -8.26 9.39 14.47
C PRO A 126 -8.19 10.59 13.52
N LEU A 127 -7.05 10.79 12.87
CA LEU A 127 -6.83 11.91 11.96
C LEU A 127 -7.41 11.62 10.58
N ILE A 128 -8.72 11.78 10.42
CA ILE A 128 -9.48 11.45 9.22
C ILE A 128 -10.05 12.74 8.61
N ARG A 129 -9.77 12.97 7.32
CA ARG A 129 -10.30 14.15 6.60
C ARG A 129 -11.75 13.99 6.18
N SER A 130 -12.19 12.77 5.95
CA SER A 130 -13.53 12.47 5.47
C SER A 130 -13.92 11.06 5.86
N PHE A 131 -15.15 10.88 6.32
CA PHE A 131 -15.71 9.56 6.61
C PHE A 131 -16.33 8.89 5.37
N TRP A 132 -16.24 9.50 4.21
CA TRP A 132 -16.65 8.84 2.97
C TRP A 132 -15.64 7.79 2.52
N LEU A 133 -16.13 6.58 2.26
CA LEU A 133 -15.37 5.49 1.65
C LEU A 133 -15.60 5.44 0.14
N SER A 134 -16.84 5.74 -0.31
CA SER A 134 -17.19 5.83 -1.73
C SER A 134 -18.30 6.87 -1.94
N LYS A 135 -18.12 7.73 -2.95
CA LYS A 135 -19.12 8.72 -3.42
C LYS A 135 -19.63 8.44 -4.84
N LYS A 136 -19.45 7.21 -5.33
CA LYS A 136 -19.94 6.87 -6.66
C LYS A 136 -21.46 6.91 -6.67
N ALA A 137 -22.07 7.39 -7.77
CA ALA A 137 -23.51 7.58 -7.88
C ALA A 137 -24.32 6.31 -7.58
N ASN A 138 -23.79 5.14 -7.95
CA ASN A 138 -24.39 3.82 -7.74
C ASN A 138 -23.92 3.09 -6.49
N LYS A 139 -22.99 3.67 -5.72
CA LYS A 139 -22.40 3.04 -4.52
C LYS A 139 -21.88 4.10 -3.56
N LYS A 140 -22.78 4.65 -2.72
CA LYS A 140 -22.41 5.56 -1.65
C LYS A 140 -22.17 4.76 -0.38
N ILE A 141 -20.94 4.81 0.14
CA ILE A 141 -20.55 4.12 1.37
C ILE A 141 -19.76 5.10 2.24
N ALA A 142 -20.06 5.11 3.52
CA ALA A 142 -19.41 5.99 4.48
C ALA A 142 -19.24 5.29 5.84
N LEU A 143 -18.45 5.91 6.71
CA LEU A 143 -18.32 5.54 8.11
C LEU A 143 -19.21 6.45 8.97
N ARG A 144 -19.90 5.85 9.92
CA ARG A 144 -20.47 6.54 11.09
C ARG A 144 -19.74 6.09 12.34
N TYR A 145 -19.81 6.87 13.40
CA TYR A 145 -19.17 6.54 14.65
C TYR A 145 -20.16 6.55 15.81
N LYS A 146 -19.83 5.76 16.81
CA LYS A 146 -20.53 5.72 18.10
C LYS A 146 -19.52 5.92 19.21
N VAL A 147 -19.83 6.79 20.16
CA VAL A 147 -19.00 7.02 21.34
C VAL A 147 -19.51 6.15 22.50
N ILE A 148 -18.67 5.24 22.95
CA ILE A 148 -18.94 4.39 24.11
C ILE A 148 -18.32 5.07 25.33
N ARG A 149 -19.14 5.27 26.36
CA ARG A 149 -18.72 5.87 27.64
C ARG A 149 -19.04 4.89 28.75
N ASN A 150 -18.00 4.36 29.38
CA ASN A 150 -18.11 3.57 30.59
C ASN A 150 -17.68 4.43 31.78
N ASP A 151 -18.34 4.28 32.92
CA ASP A 151 -18.03 5.08 34.11
C ASP A 151 -16.57 4.94 34.53
N GLY A 152 -15.87 6.09 34.57
CA GLY A 152 -14.47 6.15 34.95
C GLY A 152 -13.45 5.73 33.90
N ALA A 153 -13.88 5.24 32.73
CA ALA A 153 -13.00 4.83 31.64
C ALA A 153 -12.81 5.95 30.61
N ILE A 154 -11.73 5.83 29.83
CA ILE A 154 -11.50 6.68 28.65
C ILE A 154 -12.57 6.34 27.59
N PRO A 155 -13.26 7.36 27.02
CA PRO A 155 -14.25 7.11 25.99
C PRO A 155 -13.62 6.42 24.75
N GLU A 156 -14.27 5.40 24.26
CA GLU A 156 -13.90 4.67 23.04
C GLU A 156 -14.78 5.12 21.87
N VAL A 157 -14.23 5.10 20.67
CA VAL A 157 -14.93 5.44 19.43
C VAL A 157 -14.96 4.23 18.53
N GLU A 158 -16.16 3.68 18.31
CA GLU A 158 -16.37 2.60 17.36
C GLU A 158 -16.85 3.14 16.02
N PHE A 159 -16.43 2.51 14.94
CA PHE A 159 -16.81 2.86 13.58
C PHE A 159 -17.65 1.77 12.96
N GLU A 160 -18.65 2.18 12.18
CA GLU A 160 -19.53 1.27 11.45
C GLU A 160 -19.65 1.75 10.00
N ILE A 161 -19.59 0.82 9.05
CA ILE A 161 -19.83 1.09 7.64
C ILE A 161 -21.34 1.18 7.41
N PHE A 162 -21.79 2.20 6.67
CA PHE A 162 -23.19 2.36 6.33
C PHE A 162 -23.38 2.98 4.94
N GLU A 163 -24.57 2.84 4.39
CA GLU A 163 -25.00 3.49 3.16
C GLU A 163 -25.80 4.75 3.47
N PRO A 164 -25.24 5.95 3.27
CA PRO A 164 -25.94 7.21 3.55
C PRO A 164 -26.99 7.50 2.49
N LYS A 165 -28.20 7.92 2.92
CA LYS A 165 -29.26 8.37 2.03
C LYS A 165 -28.98 9.76 1.49
N ASN A 166 -28.42 10.63 2.30
CA ASN A 166 -28.06 12.00 1.97
C ASN A 166 -26.63 12.29 2.38
N ASP A 167 -26.01 13.26 1.73
CA ASP A 167 -24.63 13.67 2.06
C ASP A 167 -24.50 14.24 3.47
N LYS A 168 -25.61 14.76 4.04
CA LYS A 168 -25.69 15.28 5.41
C LYS A 168 -25.67 14.19 6.49
N ASP A 169 -25.95 12.95 6.12
CA ASP A 169 -25.94 11.80 7.06
C ASP A 169 -24.52 11.41 7.43
N VAL A 170 -23.51 11.86 6.66
CA VAL A 170 -22.11 11.53 6.88
C VAL A 170 -21.45 12.61 7.73
N PRO A 171 -20.86 12.24 8.88
CA PRO A 171 -20.18 13.18 9.75
C PRO A 171 -19.03 13.91 9.03
N GLU A 172 -18.70 15.10 9.50
CA GLU A 172 -17.49 15.78 9.08
C GLU A 172 -16.25 15.07 9.60
N GLY A 173 -15.15 15.13 8.84
CA GLY A 173 -13.87 14.56 9.25
C GLY A 173 -13.34 15.20 10.54
N THR A 174 -12.49 14.49 11.22
CA THR A 174 -11.88 14.96 12.48
C THR A 174 -10.79 16.01 12.27
N VAL A 175 -10.23 16.12 11.05
CA VAL A 175 -9.11 17.01 10.74
C VAL A 175 -9.53 18.12 9.78
N THR A 176 -9.34 19.36 10.21
CA THR A 176 -9.51 20.54 9.36
C THR A 176 -8.34 21.52 9.59
N ARG A 177 -7.61 21.88 8.51
CA ARG A 177 -6.48 22.81 8.57
C ARG A 177 -5.47 22.47 9.67
N ALA A 178 -5.07 21.19 9.73
CA ALA A 178 -4.15 20.60 10.72
C ALA A 178 -4.64 20.61 12.20
N LYS A 179 -5.85 21.09 12.48
CA LYS A 179 -6.49 20.96 13.80
C LYS A 179 -7.27 19.66 13.86
N ALA A 180 -7.32 19.02 15.03
CA ALA A 180 -8.07 17.78 15.23
C ALA A 180 -9.23 18.00 16.22
N THR A 181 -10.43 17.54 15.86
CA THR A 181 -11.63 17.61 16.68
C THR A 181 -11.91 16.25 17.31
N CYS A 182 -12.02 16.21 18.63
CA CYS A 182 -12.33 14.99 19.35
C CYS A 182 -13.79 14.57 19.14
N LEU A 183 -13.99 13.34 18.67
CA LEU A 183 -15.33 12.78 18.46
C LEU A 183 -16.10 12.55 19.76
N ALA A 184 -15.39 12.32 20.88
CA ALA A 184 -16.02 12.03 22.16
C ALA A 184 -16.49 13.29 22.91
N CYS A 185 -15.74 14.40 22.88
CA CYS A 185 -16.06 15.59 23.68
C CYS A 185 -16.13 16.89 22.87
N GLY A 186 -15.87 16.87 21.57
CA GLY A 186 -15.89 18.06 20.71
C GLY A 186 -14.70 19.01 20.88
N LYS A 187 -13.74 18.73 21.78
CA LYS A 187 -12.56 19.59 21.97
C LYS A 187 -11.72 19.62 20.70
N VAL A 188 -11.32 20.82 20.31
CA VAL A 188 -10.41 21.01 19.17
C VAL A 188 -8.98 21.14 19.68
N LEU A 189 -8.09 20.30 19.17
CA LEU A 189 -6.65 20.39 19.37
C LEU A 189 -6.04 21.27 18.28
N PRO A 190 -5.23 22.28 18.64
CA PRO A 190 -4.54 23.12 17.67
C PRO A 190 -3.46 22.33 16.91
N ALA A 191 -3.05 22.83 15.76
CA ALA A 191 -2.11 22.16 14.86
C ALA A 191 -0.79 21.79 15.53
N GLU A 192 -0.25 22.67 16.35
CA GLU A 192 1.01 22.44 17.10
C GLU A 192 0.93 21.20 18.00
N ARG A 193 -0.22 21.03 18.69
CA ARG A 193 -0.43 19.87 19.57
C ARG A 193 -0.64 18.56 18.80
N VAL A 194 -1.24 18.63 17.63
CA VAL A 194 -1.39 17.46 16.73
C VAL A 194 -0.05 17.02 16.14
N GLN A 195 0.85 17.97 15.89
CA GLN A 195 2.17 17.68 15.34
C GLN A 195 3.16 17.10 16.37
N THR A 196 2.98 17.45 17.66
CA THR A 196 3.87 17.04 18.76
C THR A 196 3.53 15.67 19.34
N GLN A 197 2.38 15.10 19.01
CA GLN A 197 1.96 13.75 19.35
C GLN A 197 2.19 12.78 18.18
#